data_d7785fc110d780c16f349477c75576fe
#
_entry.id   d7785fc110d780c16f349477c75576fe
#
_cell.length_a   1.000
_cell.length_b   1.000
_cell.length_c   1.000
_cell.angle_alpha   90.00
_cell.angle_beta   90.00
_cell.angle_gamma   90.00
#
_symmetry.space_group_name_H-M   'P 1'
#
loop_
_entity.id
_entity.type
_entity.pdbx_description
1 polymer ?
#
loop_
_entity_poly.entity_id
_entity_poly.type
_entity_poly.pdbx_seq_one_letter_code
_entity_poly.pdbx_strand_id
1 'polypeptide(L)'
;MISLGRKDFPSPKDDLAQALEAALHRFAQKSGRIVDLRSRVFPLVDEIRINLDGAKFDSPPPLAKVEGETTPAFEAAAVNVIGRNISVRGVRFDLRMEMRDVVFHKGSDANGEAVLLLHKAHEGQLVVSAAQLNLEEAIGRIAGERARLYGIELERVRLAMRARSRRSLAADIQIWAKKFFTRAKIDIYVQLDISNEFVAKISQLKCKGDGKLGSFACATLQPLFQRTLEKSFPLKSIPLGQIQLRDIHIAVADTVELRIDFGSA
;
A
#
# COMPACT_ATOMS: atom_id res chain seq x y z
N MET A 1 -9.72 8.88 -1.81
CA MET A 1 -10.90 9.14 -2.65
C MET A 1 -11.59 7.82 -2.94
N ILE A 2 -12.92 7.76 -2.76
CA ILE A 2 -13.72 6.53 -2.96
C ILE A 2 -14.95 6.91 -3.79
N SER A 3 -15.17 6.27 -4.97
CA SER A 3 -16.44 6.38 -5.70
C SER A 3 -17.49 5.56 -4.97
N LEU A 4 -18.67 6.14 -4.74
CA LEU A 4 -19.77 5.49 -4.03
C LEU A 4 -20.63 4.61 -4.94
N GLY A 5 -20.41 4.64 -6.28
CA GLY A 5 -21.15 3.85 -7.28
C GLY A 5 -22.61 4.26 -7.43
N ARG A 6 -22.93 5.50 -7.12
CA ARG A 6 -24.27 6.09 -7.24
C ARG A 6 -24.14 7.57 -7.61
N LYS A 7 -25.14 8.12 -8.27
CA LYS A 7 -25.13 9.54 -8.70
C LYS A 7 -25.35 10.50 -7.53
N ASP A 8 -26.28 10.17 -6.66
CA ASP A 8 -26.61 11.03 -5.53
C ASP A 8 -25.76 10.72 -4.31
N PHE A 9 -25.27 11.79 -3.66
CA PHE A 9 -24.54 11.63 -2.39
C PHE A 9 -25.54 11.23 -1.28
N PRO A 10 -25.25 10.17 -0.49
CA PRO A 10 -26.13 9.68 0.56
C PRO A 10 -26.30 10.72 1.66
N SER A 11 -27.56 11.07 1.99
CA SER A 11 -27.86 12.12 2.97
C SER A 11 -28.16 11.62 4.38
N PRO A 12 -28.87 10.51 4.63
CA PRO A 12 -28.90 9.92 5.96
C PRO A 12 -27.61 9.16 6.28
N LYS A 13 -27.32 9.10 7.59
CA LYS A 13 -26.14 8.36 8.09
C LYS A 13 -26.10 6.88 7.67
N ASP A 14 -27.25 6.22 7.70
CA ASP A 14 -27.36 4.79 7.38
C ASP A 14 -27.13 4.53 5.89
N ASP A 15 -27.60 5.42 5.03
CA ASP A 15 -27.33 5.41 3.59
C ASP A 15 -25.85 5.63 3.28
N LEU A 16 -25.17 6.51 4.03
CA LEU A 16 -23.75 6.74 3.89
C LEU A 16 -22.95 5.51 4.31
N ALA A 17 -23.28 4.89 5.45
CA ALA A 17 -22.62 3.67 5.90
C ALA A 17 -22.80 2.53 4.87
N GLN A 18 -24.01 2.36 4.36
CA GLN A 18 -24.30 1.36 3.33
C GLN A 18 -23.58 1.65 2.00
N ALA A 19 -23.52 2.91 1.57
CA ALA A 19 -22.80 3.29 0.35
C ALA A 19 -21.29 3.06 0.47
N LEU A 20 -20.70 3.37 1.62
CA LEU A 20 -19.29 3.07 1.91
C LEU A 20 -19.04 1.56 1.96
N GLU A 21 -19.91 0.80 2.60
CA GLU A 21 -19.85 -0.67 2.65
C GLU A 21 -19.85 -1.25 1.22
N ALA A 22 -20.83 -0.87 0.39
CA ALA A 22 -20.94 -1.32 -0.99
C ALA A 22 -19.72 -0.91 -1.83
N ALA A 23 -19.22 0.32 -1.64
CA ALA A 23 -18.03 0.81 -2.33
C ALA A 23 -16.78 -0.02 -1.99
N LEU A 24 -16.57 -0.36 -0.72
CA LEU A 24 -15.44 -1.18 -0.28
C LEU A 24 -15.56 -2.64 -0.74
N HIS A 25 -16.75 -3.22 -0.75
CA HIS A 25 -16.97 -4.58 -1.26
C HIS A 25 -16.69 -4.73 -2.76
N ARG A 26 -16.71 -3.66 -3.54
CA ARG A 26 -16.30 -3.73 -4.96
C ARG A 26 -14.82 -4.04 -5.15
N PHE A 27 -13.99 -3.72 -4.17
CA PHE A 27 -12.52 -3.89 -4.24
C PHE A 27 -12.00 -4.95 -3.28
N ALA A 28 -12.67 -5.11 -2.14
CA ALA A 28 -12.27 -6.03 -1.07
C ALA A 28 -13.17 -7.26 -1.06
N GLN A 29 -12.58 -8.42 -1.30
CA GLN A 29 -13.23 -9.70 -1.05
C GLN A 29 -13.18 -9.97 0.47
N LYS A 30 -14.27 -9.64 1.15
CA LYS A 30 -14.42 -9.86 2.59
C LYS A 30 -15.86 -10.23 2.90
N SER A 31 -16.05 -11.22 3.77
CA SER A 31 -17.36 -11.57 4.34
C SER A 31 -17.64 -10.71 5.57
N GLY A 32 -18.91 -10.33 5.75
CA GLY A 32 -19.38 -9.56 6.90
C GLY A 32 -19.21 -8.05 6.76
N ARG A 33 -19.61 -7.36 7.79
CA ARG A 33 -19.64 -5.89 7.82
C ARG A 33 -18.23 -5.29 7.84
N ILE A 34 -18.01 -4.33 6.96
CA ILE A 34 -16.73 -3.59 6.85
C ILE A 34 -16.82 -2.23 7.54
N VAL A 35 -17.97 -1.53 7.42
CA VAL A 35 -18.13 -0.15 7.89
C VAL A 35 -19.06 -0.08 9.08
N ASP A 36 -18.61 0.56 10.17
CA ASP A 36 -19.43 0.99 11.29
C ASP A 36 -19.35 2.51 11.42
N LEU A 37 -20.50 3.19 11.33
CA LEU A 37 -20.60 4.64 11.40
C LEU A 37 -21.47 5.03 12.57
N ARG A 38 -20.89 5.81 13.50
CA ARG A 38 -21.58 6.34 14.69
C ARG A 38 -21.77 7.83 14.55
N SER A 39 -22.98 8.29 14.71
CA SER A 39 -23.33 9.72 14.68
C SER A 39 -24.55 9.93 15.55
N ARG A 40 -24.55 10.97 16.35
CA ARG A 40 -25.70 11.44 17.10
C ARG A 40 -26.57 12.39 16.27
N VAL A 41 -25.91 13.28 15.54
CA VAL A 41 -26.56 14.31 14.72
C VAL A 41 -25.81 14.47 13.40
N PHE A 42 -26.31 13.85 12.33
CA PHE A 42 -25.74 14.01 10.99
C PHE A 42 -25.96 15.45 10.49
N PRO A 43 -24.97 16.13 9.84
CA PRO A 43 -23.74 15.59 9.25
C PRO A 43 -22.51 15.49 10.17
N LEU A 44 -22.65 15.66 11.48
CA LEU A 44 -21.55 15.45 12.42
C LEU A 44 -21.46 13.96 12.77
N VAL A 45 -20.33 13.35 12.49
CA VAL A 45 -20.05 11.93 12.73
C VAL A 45 -19.09 11.81 13.92
N ASP A 46 -19.47 11.04 14.94
CA ASP A 46 -18.58 10.80 16.08
C ASP A 46 -17.40 9.90 15.67
N GLU A 47 -17.71 8.82 14.93
CA GLU A 47 -16.69 7.85 14.55
C GLU A 47 -17.06 7.07 13.27
N ILE A 48 -16.07 6.85 12.42
CA ILE A 48 -16.12 5.89 11.30
C ILE A 48 -15.09 4.81 11.59
N ARG A 49 -15.53 3.56 11.68
CA ARG A 49 -14.66 2.39 11.78
C ARG A 49 -14.73 1.57 10.51
N ILE A 50 -13.58 1.25 9.94
CA ILE A 50 -13.47 0.37 8.77
C ILE A 50 -12.62 -0.83 9.19
N ASN A 51 -13.25 -2.01 9.15
CA ASN A 51 -12.58 -3.26 9.47
C ASN A 51 -12.28 -4.05 8.20
N LEU A 52 -11.00 -4.20 7.88
CA LEU A 52 -10.47 -4.93 6.73
C LEU A 52 -9.78 -6.25 7.12
N ASP A 53 -10.02 -6.77 8.34
CA ASP A 53 -9.41 -8.04 8.78
C ASP A 53 -9.69 -9.17 7.77
N GLY A 54 -8.63 -9.82 7.29
CA GLY A 54 -8.71 -10.90 6.30
C GLY A 54 -9.14 -10.50 4.89
N ALA A 55 -9.29 -9.21 4.61
CA ALA A 55 -9.69 -8.74 3.29
C ALA A 55 -8.66 -9.11 2.21
N LYS A 56 -9.15 -9.53 1.04
CA LYS A 56 -8.32 -9.84 -0.13
C LYS A 56 -8.61 -8.83 -1.24
N PHE A 57 -7.56 -8.31 -1.84
CA PHE A 57 -7.61 -7.40 -2.96
C PHE A 57 -6.82 -7.98 -4.13
N ASP A 58 -7.46 -8.14 -5.29
CA ASP A 58 -6.79 -8.62 -6.50
C ASP A 58 -5.89 -7.53 -7.11
N SER A 59 -6.28 -6.27 -6.91
CA SER A 59 -5.51 -5.10 -7.32
C SER A 59 -5.70 -3.96 -6.32
N PRO A 60 -4.78 -2.99 -6.24
CA PRO A 60 -5.04 -1.75 -5.51
C PRO A 60 -6.32 -1.10 -6.03
N PRO A 61 -7.19 -0.57 -5.14
CA PRO A 61 -8.39 0.13 -5.58
C PRO A 61 -8.00 1.31 -6.48
N PRO A 62 -8.72 1.54 -7.59
CA PRO A 62 -8.45 2.66 -8.46
C PRO A 62 -8.70 3.97 -7.70
N LEU A 63 -7.79 4.94 -7.89
CA LEU A 63 -8.03 6.29 -7.39
C LEU A 63 -9.10 6.94 -8.26
N ALA A 64 -10.25 7.24 -7.67
CA ALA A 64 -11.28 8.00 -8.36
C ALA A 64 -10.73 9.38 -8.74
N LYS A 65 -10.97 9.81 -9.97
CA LYS A 65 -10.67 11.18 -10.40
C LYS A 65 -11.93 12.01 -10.24
N VAL A 66 -11.81 13.15 -9.59
CA VAL A 66 -12.93 14.09 -9.44
C VAL A 66 -12.89 15.09 -10.56
N GLU A 67 -14.04 15.33 -11.16
CA GLU A 67 -14.26 16.39 -12.15
C GLU A 67 -15.05 17.54 -11.52
N GLY A 68 -14.56 18.76 -11.72
CA GLY A 68 -15.21 19.98 -11.20
C GLY A 68 -14.90 20.30 -9.74
N GLU A 69 -15.74 21.15 -9.16
CA GLU A 69 -15.59 21.61 -7.79
C GLU A 69 -16.10 20.58 -6.77
N THR A 70 -15.45 20.57 -5.60
CA THR A 70 -15.86 19.73 -4.48
C THR A 70 -16.52 20.57 -3.40
N THR A 71 -17.52 20.03 -2.74
CA THR A 71 -18.25 20.71 -1.65
C THR A 71 -18.13 19.92 -0.36
N PRO A 72 -18.21 20.57 0.83
CA PRO A 72 -18.25 19.86 2.11
C PRO A 72 -19.37 18.82 2.13
N ALA A 73 -19.07 17.65 2.68
CA ALA A 73 -20.02 16.55 2.80
C ALA A 73 -20.43 16.33 4.27
N PHE A 74 -19.43 16.02 5.10
CA PHE A 74 -19.62 15.82 6.54
C PHE A 74 -18.27 15.91 7.28
N GLU A 75 -18.33 15.98 8.60
CA GLU A 75 -17.17 15.95 9.49
C GLU A 75 -17.22 14.72 10.37
N ALA A 76 -16.05 14.13 10.66
CA ALA A 76 -15.92 13.02 11.58
C ALA A 76 -14.87 13.33 12.66
N ALA A 77 -15.23 13.16 13.94
CA ALA A 77 -14.29 13.36 15.02
C ALA A 77 -13.16 12.33 15.00
N ALA A 78 -13.47 11.08 14.60
CA ALA A 78 -12.47 10.04 14.44
C ALA A 78 -12.76 9.15 13.23
N VAL A 79 -11.70 8.73 12.53
CA VAL A 79 -11.75 7.68 11.50
C VAL A 79 -10.67 6.65 11.80
N ASN A 80 -11.10 5.40 11.97
CA ASN A 80 -10.25 4.27 12.30
C ASN A 80 -10.35 3.20 11.22
N VAL A 81 -9.24 2.85 10.58
CA VAL A 81 -9.16 1.73 9.65
C VAL A 81 -8.20 0.69 10.22
N ILE A 82 -8.69 -0.51 10.39
CA ILE A 82 -7.89 -1.65 10.85
C ILE A 82 -8.04 -2.80 9.88
N GLY A 83 -6.94 -3.51 9.68
CA GLY A 83 -6.95 -4.73 8.90
C GLY A 83 -5.76 -5.60 9.24
N ARG A 84 -6.03 -6.79 9.75
CA ARG A 84 -5.04 -7.82 10.01
C ARG A 84 -5.08 -8.84 8.90
N ASN A 85 -3.91 -9.34 8.50
CA ASN A 85 -3.79 -10.34 7.46
C ASN A 85 -4.50 -9.94 6.15
N ILE A 86 -4.39 -8.65 5.78
CA ILE A 86 -4.84 -8.17 4.46
C ILE A 86 -3.95 -8.81 3.40
N SER A 87 -4.54 -9.19 2.28
CA SER A 87 -3.79 -9.73 1.14
C SER A 87 -4.01 -8.88 -0.11
N VAL A 88 -2.93 -8.38 -0.70
CA VAL A 88 -2.94 -7.70 -2.01
C VAL A 88 -2.04 -8.49 -2.95
N ARG A 89 -2.61 -9.08 -4.01
CA ARG A 89 -1.88 -9.95 -4.94
C ARG A 89 -1.07 -11.04 -4.23
N GLY A 90 -1.60 -11.56 -3.11
CA GLY A 90 -0.97 -12.59 -2.30
C GLY A 90 0.16 -12.11 -1.39
N VAL A 91 0.45 -10.82 -1.31
CA VAL A 91 1.32 -10.23 -0.27
C VAL A 91 0.47 -9.96 0.95
N ARG A 92 0.81 -10.54 2.09
CA ARG A 92 0.08 -10.38 3.35
C ARG A 92 0.73 -9.31 4.23
N PHE A 93 -0.11 -8.44 4.80
CA PHE A 93 0.32 -7.37 5.70
C PHE A 93 -0.83 -6.95 6.62
N ASP A 94 -0.49 -6.24 7.68
CA ASP A 94 -1.41 -5.59 8.59
C ASP A 94 -1.41 -4.09 8.33
N LEU A 95 -2.56 -3.44 8.54
CA LEU A 95 -2.76 -2.01 8.36
C LEU A 95 -3.55 -1.44 9.53
N ARG A 96 -3.09 -0.31 10.06
CA ARG A 96 -3.82 0.51 11.01
C ARG A 96 -3.70 1.97 10.61
N MET A 97 -4.84 2.65 10.46
CA MET A 97 -4.88 4.09 10.21
C MET A 97 -5.84 4.73 11.20
N GLU A 98 -5.39 5.77 11.84
CA GLU A 98 -6.16 6.59 12.78
C GLU A 98 -6.08 8.03 12.33
N MET A 99 -7.23 8.71 12.30
CA MET A 99 -7.32 10.13 11.96
C MET A 99 -8.30 10.82 12.91
N ARG A 100 -8.04 12.10 13.20
CA ARG A 100 -8.88 12.92 14.06
C ARG A 100 -9.28 14.21 13.36
N ASP A 101 -10.46 14.72 13.71
CA ASP A 101 -11.05 15.95 13.19
C ASP A 101 -10.99 15.99 11.67
N VAL A 102 -11.69 15.05 11.06
CA VAL A 102 -11.61 14.75 9.63
C VAL A 102 -12.74 15.44 8.89
N VAL A 103 -12.42 16.19 7.87
CA VAL A 103 -13.38 16.83 6.96
C VAL A 103 -13.41 16.06 5.65
N PHE A 104 -14.59 15.64 5.27
CA PHE A 104 -14.85 15.01 3.99
C PHE A 104 -15.55 15.95 3.03
N HIS A 105 -15.14 15.93 1.77
CA HIS A 105 -15.81 16.59 0.67
C HIS A 105 -16.47 15.56 -0.24
N LYS A 106 -17.45 16.01 -0.98
CA LYS A 106 -18.10 15.27 -2.06
C LYS A 106 -17.85 15.95 -3.40
N GLY A 107 -17.78 15.16 -4.45
CA GLY A 107 -17.68 15.58 -5.85
C GLY A 107 -18.28 14.51 -6.74
N SER A 108 -18.07 14.62 -8.03
CA SER A 108 -18.46 13.62 -9.02
C SER A 108 -17.25 13.18 -9.84
N ASP A 109 -17.25 11.94 -10.30
CA ASP A 109 -16.28 11.46 -11.27
C ASP A 109 -16.76 11.68 -12.72
N ALA A 110 -15.96 11.26 -13.70
CA ALA A 110 -16.27 11.37 -15.14
C ALA A 110 -17.57 10.67 -15.56
N ASN A 111 -18.07 9.73 -14.77
CA ASN A 111 -19.33 9.01 -15.00
C ASN A 111 -20.52 9.69 -14.29
N GLY A 112 -20.29 10.78 -13.57
CA GLY A 112 -21.29 11.43 -12.73
C GLY A 112 -21.59 10.67 -11.43
N GLU A 113 -20.77 9.70 -11.04
CA GLU A 113 -20.89 9.00 -9.76
C GLU A 113 -20.36 9.86 -8.61
N ALA A 114 -21.07 9.86 -7.49
CA ALA A 114 -20.67 10.56 -6.29
C ALA A 114 -19.35 9.99 -5.75
N VAL A 115 -18.39 10.87 -5.48
CA VAL A 115 -17.07 10.55 -4.91
C VAL A 115 -16.94 11.18 -3.54
N LEU A 116 -16.49 10.39 -2.56
CA LEU A 116 -16.12 10.88 -1.26
C LEU A 116 -14.60 11.12 -1.23
N LEU A 117 -14.21 12.32 -0.78
CA LEU A 117 -12.84 12.77 -0.69
C LEU A 117 -12.48 13.06 0.76
N LEU A 118 -11.32 12.59 1.19
CA LEU A 118 -10.68 13.08 2.39
C LEU A 118 -10.09 14.47 2.04
N HIS A 119 -10.63 15.52 2.66
CA HIS A 119 -10.21 16.89 2.39
C HIS A 119 -9.19 17.37 3.41
N LYS A 120 -9.47 17.17 4.70
CA LYS A 120 -8.65 17.61 5.81
C LYS A 120 -8.68 16.58 6.94
N ALA A 121 -7.57 16.44 7.65
CA ALA A 121 -7.49 15.76 8.95
C ALA A 121 -6.54 16.56 9.84
N HIS A 122 -6.91 16.86 11.07
CA HIS A 122 -6.06 17.61 11.98
C HIS A 122 -4.76 16.84 12.26
N GLU A 123 -4.90 15.56 12.59
CA GLU A 123 -3.78 14.63 12.74
C GLU A 123 -4.18 13.24 12.25
N GLY A 124 -3.20 12.48 11.82
CA GLY A 124 -3.37 11.10 11.41
C GLY A 124 -2.09 10.30 11.44
N GLN A 125 -2.24 9.01 11.61
CA GLN A 125 -1.15 8.06 11.56
C GLN A 125 -1.58 6.84 10.74
N LEU A 126 -0.71 6.39 9.85
CA LEU A 126 -0.82 5.13 9.13
C LEU A 126 0.34 4.23 9.52
N VAL A 127 0.03 3.01 9.95
CA VAL A 127 1.01 1.96 10.20
C VAL A 127 0.71 0.78 9.29
N VAL A 128 1.70 0.37 8.53
CA VAL A 128 1.65 -0.84 7.69
C VAL A 128 2.77 -1.75 8.16
N SER A 129 2.45 -3.01 8.45
CA SER A 129 3.46 -3.99 8.88
C SER A 129 3.30 -5.32 8.16
N ALA A 130 4.43 -5.96 7.85
CA ALA A 130 4.46 -7.28 7.24
C ALA A 130 5.55 -8.14 7.86
N ALA A 131 5.26 -9.40 8.15
CA ALA A 131 6.28 -10.36 8.56
C ALA A 131 7.29 -10.56 7.42
N GLN A 132 8.59 -10.61 7.73
CA GLN A 132 9.63 -10.86 6.72
C GLN A 132 9.36 -12.15 5.95
N LEU A 133 8.85 -13.18 6.62
CA LEU A 133 8.48 -14.46 6.00
C LEU A 133 7.39 -14.30 4.93
N ASN A 134 6.36 -13.48 5.18
CA ASN A 134 5.30 -13.22 4.21
C ASN A 134 5.84 -12.50 2.95
N LEU A 135 6.80 -11.60 3.13
CA LEU A 135 7.48 -10.91 2.02
C LEU A 135 8.38 -11.88 1.24
N GLU A 136 9.11 -12.75 1.94
CA GLU A 136 9.93 -13.81 1.34
C GLU A 136 9.09 -14.75 0.47
N GLU A 137 7.96 -15.24 1.00
CA GLU A 137 7.01 -16.07 0.26
C GLU A 137 6.46 -15.35 -0.99
N ALA A 138 6.11 -14.07 -0.86
CA ALA A 138 5.60 -13.27 -1.97
C ALA A 138 6.65 -13.07 -3.06
N ILE A 139 7.90 -12.77 -2.69
CA ILE A 139 9.03 -12.67 -3.63
C ILE A 139 9.25 -14.03 -4.30
N GLY A 140 9.24 -15.12 -3.54
CA GLY A 140 9.42 -16.47 -4.05
C GLY A 140 8.37 -16.84 -5.09
N ARG A 141 7.10 -16.52 -4.82
CA ARG A 141 6.00 -16.76 -5.77
C ARG A 141 6.16 -15.93 -7.05
N ILE A 142 6.37 -14.62 -6.93
CA ILE A 142 6.50 -13.72 -8.09
C ILE A 142 7.74 -14.09 -8.94
N ALA A 143 8.87 -14.34 -8.29
CA ALA A 143 10.09 -14.75 -8.98
C ALA A 143 9.93 -16.13 -9.63
N GLY A 144 9.27 -17.08 -8.94
CA GLY A 144 9.01 -18.42 -9.48
C GLY A 144 8.10 -18.41 -10.71
N GLU A 145 7.02 -17.63 -10.69
CA GLU A 145 6.16 -17.45 -11.87
C GLU A 145 6.93 -16.89 -13.07
N ARG A 146 7.79 -15.91 -12.84
CA ARG A 146 8.64 -15.35 -13.89
C ARG A 146 9.72 -16.32 -14.38
N ALA A 147 10.38 -17.03 -13.48
CA ALA A 147 11.42 -17.99 -13.80
C ALA A 147 10.91 -19.14 -14.67
N ARG A 148 9.69 -19.62 -14.41
CA ARG A 148 9.04 -20.68 -15.18
C ARG A 148 8.88 -20.35 -16.65
N LEU A 149 8.67 -19.08 -17.02
CA LEU A 149 8.59 -18.65 -18.42
C LEU A 149 9.88 -18.89 -19.20
N TYR A 150 11.02 -19.03 -18.49
CA TYR A 150 12.33 -19.31 -19.05
C TYR A 150 12.81 -20.74 -18.80
N GLY A 151 11.90 -21.62 -18.33
CA GLY A 151 12.24 -23.00 -17.98
C GLY A 151 13.20 -23.12 -16.78
N ILE A 152 13.15 -22.13 -15.88
CA ILE A 152 13.95 -22.10 -14.65
C ILE A 152 13.03 -22.46 -13.48
N GLU A 153 13.45 -23.43 -12.69
CA GLU A 153 12.83 -23.83 -11.44
C GLU A 153 13.46 -23.06 -10.28
N LEU A 154 12.62 -22.42 -9.48
CA LEU A 154 13.04 -21.73 -8.27
C LEU A 154 12.97 -22.70 -7.10
N GLU A 155 14.13 -23.02 -6.49
CA GLU A 155 14.20 -23.98 -5.39
C GLU A 155 13.95 -23.30 -4.03
N ARG A 156 14.47 -22.09 -3.84
CA ARG A 156 14.39 -21.36 -2.56
C ARG A 156 14.60 -19.86 -2.74
N VAL A 157 13.92 -19.09 -1.92
CA VAL A 157 14.22 -17.66 -1.69
C VAL A 157 14.52 -17.46 -0.20
N ARG A 158 15.40 -16.54 0.12
CA ARG A 158 15.63 -16.00 1.46
C ARG A 158 15.66 -14.50 1.40
N LEU A 159 15.01 -13.87 2.36
CA LEU A 159 14.96 -12.42 2.53
C LEU A 159 15.49 -12.07 3.91
N ALA A 160 16.46 -11.16 3.96
CA ALA A 160 16.89 -10.53 5.20
C ALA A 160 16.78 -9.02 5.03
N MET A 161 16.03 -8.38 5.91
CA MET A 161 15.82 -6.93 5.88
C MET A 161 16.39 -6.30 7.14
N ARG A 162 16.85 -5.04 7.00
CA ARG A 162 17.34 -4.25 8.13
C ARG A 162 17.08 -2.77 7.91
N ALA A 163 16.70 -2.08 8.94
CA ALA A 163 16.67 -0.62 8.93
C ALA A 163 18.11 -0.10 8.99
N ARG A 164 18.46 0.81 8.08
CA ARG A 164 19.74 1.53 8.08
C ARG A 164 19.62 2.84 8.86
N SER A 165 18.44 3.44 8.80
CA SER A 165 18.03 4.60 9.57
C SER A 165 16.51 4.62 9.68
N ARG A 166 15.94 5.65 10.31
CA ARG A 166 14.48 5.84 10.37
C ARG A 166 13.80 5.92 9.00
N ARG A 167 14.53 6.30 7.95
CA ARG A 167 14.02 6.49 6.59
C ARG A 167 14.80 5.70 5.55
N SER A 168 15.55 4.70 5.97
CA SER A 168 16.35 3.86 5.08
C SER A 168 16.23 2.40 5.43
N LEU A 169 15.96 1.58 4.44
CA LEU A 169 15.80 0.15 4.51
C LEU A 169 16.76 -0.53 3.55
N ALA A 170 17.45 -1.56 4.00
CA ALA A 170 18.21 -2.46 3.15
C ALA A 170 17.63 -3.88 3.20
N ALA A 171 17.65 -4.56 2.05
CA ALA A 171 17.23 -5.94 1.90
C ALA A 171 18.28 -6.74 1.15
N ASP A 172 18.61 -7.92 1.66
CA ASP A 172 19.41 -8.95 1.01
C ASP A 172 18.48 -10.09 0.60
N ILE A 173 18.37 -10.35 -0.69
CA ILE A 173 17.52 -11.38 -1.27
C ILE A 173 18.43 -12.44 -1.88
N GLN A 174 18.33 -13.68 -1.42
CA GLN A 174 19.06 -14.82 -1.96
C GLN A 174 18.10 -15.74 -2.69
N ILE A 175 18.39 -16.08 -3.92
CA ILE A 175 17.56 -16.92 -4.78
C ILE A 175 18.39 -18.13 -5.23
N TRP A 176 17.89 -19.33 -4.95
CA TRP A 176 18.43 -20.57 -5.50
C TRP A 176 17.53 -21.05 -6.61
N ALA A 177 18.11 -21.25 -7.77
CA ALA A 177 17.39 -21.63 -8.98
C ALA A 177 18.11 -22.78 -9.71
N LYS A 178 17.34 -23.58 -10.44
CA LYS A 178 17.83 -24.72 -11.21
C LYS A 178 17.27 -24.65 -12.64
N LYS A 179 18.13 -24.96 -13.60
CA LYS A 179 17.73 -25.17 -15.00
C LYS A 179 18.41 -26.43 -15.50
N PHE A 180 17.61 -27.45 -15.84
CA PHE A 180 18.11 -28.79 -16.14
C PHE A 180 18.97 -29.32 -14.99
N PHE A 181 20.27 -29.56 -15.24
CA PHE A 181 21.23 -30.05 -14.25
C PHE A 181 22.09 -28.95 -13.58
N THR A 182 21.90 -27.70 -14.01
CA THR A 182 22.69 -26.56 -13.52
C THR A 182 21.95 -25.83 -12.42
N ARG A 183 22.59 -25.69 -11.28
CA ARG A 183 22.11 -24.84 -10.15
C ARG A 183 22.84 -23.51 -10.16
N ALA A 184 22.17 -22.48 -9.68
CA ALA A 184 22.74 -21.16 -9.49
C ALA A 184 22.21 -20.54 -8.21
N LYS A 185 23.05 -19.74 -7.58
CA LYS A 185 22.68 -18.82 -6.51
C LYS A 185 22.78 -17.39 -7.03
N ILE A 186 21.76 -16.59 -6.75
CA ILE A 186 21.68 -15.18 -7.11
C ILE A 186 21.48 -14.39 -5.82
N ASP A 187 22.38 -13.48 -5.54
CA ASP A 187 22.32 -12.57 -4.39
C ASP A 187 21.95 -11.17 -4.93
N ILE A 188 20.84 -10.60 -4.43
CA ILE A 188 20.37 -9.27 -4.81
C ILE A 188 20.36 -8.41 -3.55
N TYR A 189 21.05 -7.27 -3.60
CA TYR A 189 21.02 -6.25 -2.56
C TYR A 189 20.21 -5.06 -3.04
N VAL A 190 19.28 -4.60 -2.20
CA VAL A 190 18.42 -3.43 -2.47
C VAL A 190 18.51 -2.49 -1.28
N GLN A 191 18.64 -1.19 -1.56
CA GLN A 191 18.49 -0.14 -0.55
C GLN A 191 17.45 0.86 -0.99
N LEU A 192 16.48 1.12 -0.13
CA LEU A 192 15.44 2.14 -0.26
C LEU A 192 15.75 3.27 0.72
N ASP A 193 15.77 4.49 0.23
CA ASP A 193 15.92 5.69 1.05
C ASP A 193 14.74 6.66 0.81
N ILE A 194 14.31 7.33 1.87
CA ILE A 194 13.29 8.37 1.82
C ILE A 194 13.94 9.68 2.30
N SER A 195 13.96 10.67 1.42
CA SER A 195 14.54 11.98 1.74
C SER A 195 13.70 12.79 2.74
N ASN A 196 14.25 13.90 3.22
CA ASN A 196 13.51 14.83 4.09
C ASN A 196 12.35 15.53 3.36
N GLU A 197 12.41 15.61 2.03
CA GLU A 197 11.34 16.12 1.16
C GLU A 197 10.27 15.04 0.87
N PHE A 198 10.37 13.86 1.50
CA PHE A 198 9.49 12.71 1.29
C PHE A 198 9.54 12.15 -0.14
N VAL A 199 10.72 12.08 -0.71
CA VAL A 199 10.96 11.39 -1.98
C VAL A 199 11.55 10.01 -1.68
N ALA A 200 10.83 8.95 -2.03
CA ALA A 200 11.31 7.58 -1.93
C ALA A 200 12.11 7.21 -3.18
N LYS A 201 13.29 6.63 -3.00
CA LYS A 201 14.19 6.22 -4.08
C LYS A 201 14.88 4.91 -3.73
N ILE A 202 15.01 4.02 -4.70
CA ILE A 202 15.96 2.90 -4.62
C ILE A 202 17.36 3.49 -4.88
N SER A 203 18.17 3.59 -3.83
CA SER A 203 19.50 4.21 -3.89
C SER A 203 20.60 3.22 -4.28
N GLN A 204 20.40 1.94 -3.99
CA GLN A 204 21.29 0.88 -4.39
C GLN A 204 20.52 -0.35 -4.83
N LEU A 205 20.99 -0.96 -5.90
CA LEU A 205 20.47 -2.22 -6.40
C LEU A 205 21.64 -2.98 -7.06
N LYS A 206 22.04 -4.10 -6.46
CA LYS A 206 23.19 -4.90 -6.90
C LYS A 206 22.76 -6.34 -7.08
N CYS A 207 23.31 -7.02 -8.09
CA CYS A 207 23.11 -8.44 -8.32
C CYS A 207 24.46 -9.14 -8.47
N LYS A 208 24.61 -10.26 -7.79
CA LYS A 208 25.74 -11.17 -7.96
C LYS A 208 25.19 -12.58 -8.15
N GLY A 209 25.58 -13.24 -9.23
CA GLY A 209 25.18 -14.61 -9.53
C GLY A 209 26.37 -15.55 -9.59
N ASP A 210 26.21 -16.73 -9.02
CA ASP A 210 27.23 -17.76 -9.08
C ASP A 210 27.08 -18.61 -10.35
N GLY A 211 28.20 -18.89 -11.00
CA GLY A 211 28.27 -19.68 -12.24
C GLY A 211 27.64 -19.00 -13.46
N LYS A 212 27.63 -19.71 -14.59
CA LYS A 212 27.14 -19.17 -15.86
C LYS A 212 25.67 -18.78 -15.82
N LEU A 213 24.81 -19.59 -15.20
CA LEU A 213 23.38 -19.33 -15.10
C LEU A 213 23.07 -18.11 -14.19
N GLY A 214 23.75 -18.01 -13.06
CA GLY A 214 23.57 -16.86 -12.14
C GLY A 214 24.05 -15.55 -12.77
N SER A 215 25.22 -15.56 -13.42
CA SER A 215 25.74 -14.39 -14.13
C SER A 215 24.83 -13.95 -15.28
N PHE A 216 24.29 -14.89 -16.04
CA PHE A 216 23.31 -14.60 -17.09
C PHE A 216 22.03 -13.98 -16.53
N ALA A 217 21.50 -14.52 -15.42
CA ALA A 217 20.30 -13.97 -14.77
C ALA A 217 20.54 -12.52 -14.31
N CYS A 218 21.68 -12.23 -13.67
CA CYS A 218 22.03 -10.86 -13.27
C CYS A 218 22.18 -9.92 -14.47
N ALA A 219 22.82 -10.36 -15.54
CA ALA A 219 22.94 -9.56 -16.76
C ALA A 219 21.58 -9.23 -17.39
N THR A 220 20.64 -10.20 -17.37
CA THR A 220 19.26 -10.00 -17.85
C THR A 220 18.47 -9.01 -16.98
N LEU A 221 18.73 -8.98 -15.68
CA LEU A 221 18.07 -8.07 -14.74
C LEU A 221 18.67 -6.65 -14.74
N GLN A 222 19.91 -6.48 -15.21
CA GLN A 222 20.62 -5.21 -15.13
C GLN A 222 19.89 -4.02 -15.77
N PRO A 223 19.26 -4.11 -16.96
CA PRO A 223 18.51 -3.00 -17.55
C PRO A 223 17.29 -2.60 -16.70
N LEU A 224 16.62 -3.57 -16.07
CA LEU A 224 15.51 -3.31 -15.17
C LEU A 224 16.00 -2.58 -13.92
N PHE A 225 17.14 -2.99 -13.39
CA PHE A 225 17.75 -2.36 -12.21
C PHE A 225 18.14 -0.91 -12.47
N GLN A 226 18.76 -0.61 -13.60
CA GLN A 226 19.09 0.75 -14.00
C GLN A 226 17.83 1.63 -14.07
N ARG A 227 16.80 1.18 -14.77
CA ARG A 227 15.51 1.90 -14.84
C ARG A 227 14.86 2.11 -13.48
N THR A 228 15.05 1.19 -12.54
CA THR A 228 14.50 1.29 -11.18
C THR A 228 15.29 2.31 -10.33
N LEU A 229 16.61 2.35 -10.47
CA LEU A 229 17.48 3.32 -9.79
C LEU A 229 17.23 4.77 -10.23
N GLU A 230 16.80 4.97 -11.49
CA GLU A 230 16.45 6.29 -12.02
C GLU A 230 15.09 6.81 -11.52
N LYS A 231 14.23 5.93 -11.03
CA LYS A 231 12.89 6.32 -10.56
C LYS A 231 12.94 6.90 -9.16
N SER A 232 12.23 8.00 -9.00
CA SER A 232 11.92 8.58 -7.71
C SER A 232 10.40 8.71 -7.54
N PHE A 233 9.93 8.51 -6.33
CA PHE A 233 8.50 8.51 -5.99
C PHE A 233 8.25 9.64 -4.97
N PRO A 234 7.78 10.81 -5.41
CA PRO A 234 7.44 11.89 -4.50
C PRO A 234 6.16 11.52 -3.74
N LEU A 235 6.31 11.16 -2.46
CA LEU A 235 5.18 10.72 -1.63
C LEU A 235 4.19 11.86 -1.35
N LYS A 236 4.64 13.11 -1.42
CA LYS A 236 3.78 14.31 -1.33
C LYS A 236 2.83 14.47 -2.53
N SER A 237 3.08 13.81 -3.65
CA SER A 237 2.22 13.89 -4.84
C SER A 237 0.98 12.99 -4.75
N ILE A 238 0.85 12.21 -3.69
CA ILE A 238 -0.36 11.44 -3.42
C ILE A 238 -1.49 12.44 -3.14
N PRO A 239 -2.62 12.39 -3.87
CA PRO A 239 -3.71 13.36 -3.72
C PRO A 239 -4.47 13.12 -2.41
N LEU A 240 -3.99 13.71 -1.33
CA LEU A 240 -4.54 13.61 0.02
C LEU A 240 -5.31 14.88 0.46
N GLY A 241 -5.79 15.68 -0.48
CA GLY A 241 -6.45 16.95 -0.18
C GLY A 241 -5.47 17.95 0.45
N GLN A 242 -5.84 18.57 1.58
CA GLN A 242 -4.99 19.49 2.33
C GLN A 242 -4.08 18.79 3.35
N ILE A 243 -4.01 17.47 3.32
CA ILE A 243 -3.19 16.68 4.24
C ILE A 243 -1.74 16.71 3.77
N GLN A 244 -0.83 16.95 4.72
CA GLN A 244 0.60 16.94 4.51
C GLN A 244 1.25 15.81 5.28
N LEU A 245 2.25 15.18 4.70
CA LEU A 245 3.12 14.23 5.39
C LEU A 245 3.98 14.99 6.39
N ARG A 246 4.03 14.52 7.63
CA ARG A 246 4.82 15.10 8.73
C ARG A 246 6.07 14.30 9.04
N ASP A 247 5.93 12.97 9.12
CA ASP A 247 7.07 12.07 9.30
C ASP A 247 6.83 10.71 8.68
N ILE A 248 7.94 9.99 8.40
CA ILE A 248 7.95 8.61 7.94
C ILE A 248 9.04 7.88 8.70
N HIS A 249 8.67 6.75 9.29
CA HIS A 249 9.56 5.91 10.06
C HIS A 249 9.49 4.46 9.57
N ILE A 250 10.65 3.87 9.32
CA ILE A 250 10.81 2.46 8.96
C ILE A 250 11.49 1.76 10.14
N ALA A 251 10.86 0.70 10.63
CA ALA A 251 11.43 -0.21 11.62
C ALA A 251 11.49 -1.62 11.06
N VAL A 252 12.51 -2.38 11.44
CA VAL A 252 12.71 -3.78 11.02
C VAL A 252 13.15 -4.60 12.20
N ALA A 253 12.35 -5.63 12.48
CA ALA A 253 12.65 -6.74 13.36
C ALA A 253 12.20 -8.02 12.65
N ASP A 254 11.46 -8.91 13.30
CA ASP A 254 10.78 -10.04 12.62
C ASP A 254 9.71 -9.56 11.64
N THR A 255 9.22 -8.35 11.86
CA THR A 255 8.32 -7.61 10.97
C THR A 255 9.00 -6.36 10.43
N VAL A 256 8.63 -5.97 9.22
CA VAL A 256 8.93 -4.66 8.64
C VAL A 256 7.73 -3.78 8.91
N GLU A 257 7.94 -2.65 9.57
CA GLU A 257 6.91 -1.65 9.87
C GLU A 257 7.23 -0.33 9.17
N LEU A 258 6.24 0.22 8.48
CA LEU A 258 6.24 1.56 7.93
C LEU A 258 5.20 2.38 8.68
N ARG A 259 5.64 3.41 9.39
CA ARG A 259 4.78 4.40 10.05
C ARG A 259 4.84 5.71 9.31
N ILE A 260 3.69 6.30 9.08
CA ILE A 260 3.53 7.58 8.40
C ILE A 260 2.66 8.47 9.27
N ASP A 261 3.19 9.60 9.70
CA ASP A 261 2.45 10.64 10.41
C ASP A 261 2.08 11.75 9.43
N PHE A 262 0.83 12.19 9.48
CA PHE A 262 0.31 13.20 8.57
C PHE A 262 -0.74 14.08 9.26
N GLY A 263 -1.10 15.19 8.63
CA GLY A 263 -2.14 16.08 9.13
C GLY A 263 -2.21 17.37 8.32
N SER A 264 -3.23 18.17 8.57
CA SER A 264 -3.37 19.49 7.96
C SER A 264 -2.36 20.47 8.59
N ALA A 265 -1.96 21.45 7.80
CA ALA A 265 -1.15 22.57 8.27
C ALA A 265 -1.92 23.43 9.26
#